data_5118416bdc0160059b9b35875717ff26
#
_entry.id   5118416bdc0160059b9b35875717ff26
#
_cell.length_a   1.000
_cell.length_b   1.000
_cell.length_c   1.000
_cell.angle_alpha   90.00
_cell.angle_beta   90.00
_cell.angle_gamma   90.00
#
_symmetry.space_group_name_H-M   'P 1'
#
loop_
_entity.id
_entity.type
_entity.pdbx_description
1 polymer ?
#
loop_
_entity_poly.entity_id
_entity_poly.type
_entity_poly.pdbx_seq_one_letter_code
_entity_poly.pdbx_strand_id
1 'polypeptide(L)'
;MLVAILKAEGAHQIMTAADGDEALKLMEDPRHPFDVVFLDLNLPSISGLDLLERVRGMPACRYVRVIICTTSTDSATVVRAARLGVRHYMVKPVDRIRVIEQLNIIKAELAGLQKIEKPEEAAGRLGLDLPAYKARVSNALDGMERWLTEAKASSQTSDRIRLAGDTGRLKTDALELGLREVGRRFSTLETRLSIEPKGDIPDSRAIEIAFIMSNLHGELNRVRSVLKIIAPDRTDS
;
A
#
# COMPACT_ATOMS: atom_id res chain seq x y z
N MET A 1 -18.94 14.45 -7.85
CA MET A 1 -17.65 14.36 -8.56
C MET A 1 -17.17 12.91 -8.67
N LEU A 2 -16.88 12.19 -7.57
CA LEU A 2 -16.35 10.83 -7.60
C LEU A 2 -17.21 9.86 -8.44
N VAL A 3 -18.53 9.81 -8.20
CA VAL A 3 -19.48 8.98 -8.96
C VAL A 3 -19.39 9.21 -10.47
N ALA A 4 -19.26 10.48 -10.91
CA ALA A 4 -19.13 10.80 -12.33
C ALA A 4 -17.82 10.27 -12.92
N ILE A 5 -16.72 10.35 -12.17
CA ILE A 5 -15.42 9.80 -12.58
C ILE A 5 -15.53 8.28 -12.71
N LEU A 6 -16.09 7.58 -11.71
CA LEU A 6 -16.22 6.14 -11.72
C LEU A 6 -17.08 5.63 -12.90
N LYS A 7 -18.18 6.33 -13.21
CA LYS A 7 -19.01 6.03 -14.39
C LYS A 7 -18.21 6.16 -15.69
N ALA A 8 -17.44 7.24 -15.82
CA ALA A 8 -16.59 7.48 -16.99
C ALA A 8 -15.49 6.43 -17.15
N GLU A 9 -15.00 5.87 -16.04
CA GLU A 9 -13.99 4.79 -16.02
C GLU A 9 -14.58 3.37 -16.14
N GLY A 10 -15.88 3.25 -16.44
CA GLY A 10 -16.55 1.99 -16.76
C GLY A 10 -17.05 1.21 -15.54
N ALA A 11 -17.30 1.88 -14.40
CA ALA A 11 -17.97 1.22 -13.29
C ALA A 11 -19.44 0.89 -13.65
N HIS A 12 -19.80 -0.38 -13.61
CA HIS A 12 -21.13 -0.84 -14.00
C HIS A 12 -22.18 -0.56 -12.93
N GLN A 13 -21.83 -0.79 -11.67
CA GLN A 13 -22.70 -0.55 -10.54
C GLN A 13 -21.98 0.30 -9.50
N ILE A 14 -22.63 1.37 -9.07
CA ILE A 14 -22.10 2.28 -8.05
C ILE A 14 -23.17 2.44 -6.99
N MET A 15 -22.82 2.13 -5.76
CA MET A 15 -23.62 2.34 -4.58
C MET A 15 -22.99 3.41 -3.71
N THR A 16 -23.80 4.21 -3.03
CA THR A 16 -23.34 5.25 -2.13
C THR A 16 -23.98 5.08 -0.77
N ALA A 17 -23.25 5.37 0.28
CA ALA A 17 -23.73 5.40 1.65
C ALA A 17 -23.43 6.78 2.26
N ALA A 18 -24.38 7.33 3.00
CA ALA A 18 -24.25 8.61 3.65
C ALA A 18 -23.51 8.50 4.99
N ASP A 19 -23.56 7.35 5.63
CA ASP A 19 -22.93 7.08 6.92
C ASP A 19 -22.39 5.65 7.02
N GLY A 20 -21.73 5.34 8.17
CA GLY A 20 -21.11 4.05 8.37
C GLY A 20 -22.10 2.90 8.56
N ASP A 21 -23.28 3.15 9.11
CA ASP A 21 -24.31 2.11 9.32
C ASP A 21 -24.98 1.71 8.00
N GLU A 22 -25.23 2.68 7.12
CA GLU A 22 -25.71 2.42 5.77
C GLU A 22 -24.67 1.65 4.95
N ALA A 23 -23.40 2.08 5.03
CA ALA A 23 -22.31 1.38 4.36
C ALA A 23 -22.19 -0.07 4.83
N LEU A 24 -22.31 -0.32 6.13
CA LEU A 24 -22.25 -1.67 6.70
C LEU A 24 -23.36 -2.56 6.15
N LYS A 25 -24.61 -2.08 6.15
CA LYS A 25 -25.77 -2.79 5.58
C LYS A 25 -25.57 -3.15 4.10
N LEU A 26 -25.01 -2.22 3.31
CA LEU A 26 -24.73 -2.48 1.90
C LEU A 26 -23.66 -3.57 1.74
N MET A 27 -22.65 -3.59 2.59
CA MET A 27 -21.54 -4.54 2.53
C MET A 27 -21.90 -5.91 3.12
N GLU A 28 -22.91 -5.99 3.97
CA GLU A 28 -23.48 -7.25 4.49
C GLU A 28 -24.35 -7.98 3.47
N ASP A 29 -24.84 -7.29 2.45
CA ASP A 29 -25.71 -7.89 1.44
C ASP A 29 -24.92 -8.71 0.41
N PRO A 30 -25.01 -10.05 0.43
CA PRO A 30 -24.23 -10.90 -0.47
C PRO A 30 -24.63 -10.77 -1.95
N ARG A 31 -25.75 -10.10 -2.25
CA ARG A 31 -26.21 -9.85 -3.61
C ARG A 31 -25.42 -8.76 -4.32
N HIS A 32 -24.67 -7.98 -3.55
CA HIS A 32 -23.89 -6.85 -4.03
C HIS A 32 -22.39 -7.02 -3.69
N PRO A 33 -21.64 -7.89 -4.40
CA PRO A 33 -20.21 -7.98 -4.22
C PRO A 33 -19.54 -6.69 -4.70
N PHE A 34 -18.65 -6.15 -3.88
CA PHE A 34 -17.89 -4.96 -4.21
C PHE A 34 -16.48 -5.31 -4.64
N ASP A 35 -16.01 -4.77 -5.78
CA ASP A 35 -14.62 -4.88 -6.21
C ASP A 35 -13.75 -3.84 -5.48
N VAL A 36 -14.29 -2.61 -5.32
CA VAL A 36 -13.59 -1.46 -4.74
C VAL A 36 -14.54 -0.64 -3.89
N VAL A 37 -14.06 -0.17 -2.74
CA VAL A 37 -14.76 0.75 -1.85
C VAL A 37 -13.92 2.01 -1.66
N PHE A 38 -14.51 3.17 -1.92
CA PHE A 38 -13.94 4.47 -1.55
C PHE A 38 -14.50 4.85 -0.18
N LEU A 39 -13.63 4.94 0.81
CA LEU A 39 -14.01 5.08 2.21
C LEU A 39 -13.49 6.38 2.79
N ASP A 40 -14.41 7.24 3.25
CA ASP A 40 -14.04 8.34 4.14
C ASP A 40 -13.84 7.80 5.57
N LEU A 41 -12.81 8.27 6.24
CA LEU A 41 -12.59 7.95 7.64
C LEU A 41 -13.49 8.75 8.59
N ASN A 42 -13.90 9.95 8.16
CA ASN A 42 -14.76 10.85 8.91
C ASN A 42 -16.23 10.63 8.51
N LEU A 43 -16.79 9.48 8.88
CA LEU A 43 -18.20 9.18 8.67
C LEU A 43 -19.01 9.51 9.92
N PRO A 44 -20.28 9.92 9.78
CA PRO A 44 -21.22 9.93 10.88
C PRO A 44 -21.47 8.50 11.40
N SER A 45 -21.91 8.39 12.65
CA SER A 45 -22.29 7.17 13.37
C SER A 45 -21.12 6.21 13.66
N ILE A 46 -20.58 5.54 12.68
CA ILE A 46 -19.44 4.62 12.81
C ILE A 46 -18.26 5.22 12.06
N SER A 47 -17.10 5.34 12.69
CA SER A 47 -15.90 5.82 12.00
C SER A 47 -15.51 4.89 10.84
N GLY A 48 -14.90 5.45 9.79
CA GLY A 48 -14.46 4.63 8.65
C GLY A 48 -13.49 3.52 9.03
N LEU A 49 -12.66 3.72 10.08
CA LEU A 49 -11.78 2.67 10.57
C LEU A 49 -12.52 1.54 11.29
N ASP A 50 -13.51 1.87 12.10
CA ASP A 50 -14.32 0.87 12.80
C ASP A 50 -15.20 0.08 11.82
N LEU A 51 -15.74 0.77 10.79
CA LEU A 51 -16.40 0.13 9.66
C LEU A 51 -15.45 -0.85 8.97
N LEU A 52 -14.23 -0.42 8.66
CA LEU A 52 -13.22 -1.26 8.00
C LEU A 52 -12.86 -2.50 8.82
N GLU A 53 -12.71 -2.38 10.14
CA GLU A 53 -12.47 -3.51 11.04
C GLU A 53 -13.59 -4.55 10.97
N ARG A 54 -14.86 -4.09 11.03
CA ARG A 54 -16.03 -4.97 10.91
C ARG A 54 -16.04 -5.69 9.56
N VAL A 55 -15.84 -4.93 8.48
CA VAL A 55 -15.82 -5.46 7.11
C VAL A 55 -14.70 -6.51 6.92
N ARG A 56 -13.53 -6.33 7.50
CA ARG A 56 -12.44 -7.31 7.46
C ARG A 56 -12.78 -8.62 8.20
N GLY A 57 -13.68 -8.57 9.18
CA GLY A 57 -14.26 -9.74 9.84
C GLY A 57 -15.24 -10.53 8.99
N MET A 58 -15.82 -9.93 7.95
CA MET A 58 -16.81 -10.57 7.08
C MET A 58 -16.13 -11.41 5.99
N PRO A 59 -16.44 -12.71 5.83
CA PRO A 59 -15.83 -13.56 4.81
C PRO A 59 -15.98 -13.01 3.39
N ALA A 60 -17.15 -12.48 3.03
CA ALA A 60 -17.45 -11.94 1.69
C ALA A 60 -16.65 -10.65 1.37
N CYS A 61 -16.35 -9.82 2.37
CA CYS A 61 -15.73 -8.51 2.20
C CYS A 61 -14.26 -8.46 2.64
N ARG A 62 -13.72 -9.57 3.16
CA ARG A 62 -12.35 -9.64 3.70
C ARG A 62 -11.29 -9.11 2.73
N TYR A 63 -11.46 -9.34 1.44
CA TYR A 63 -10.49 -9.02 0.40
C TYR A 63 -10.91 -7.87 -0.51
N VAL A 64 -12.04 -7.20 -0.20
CA VAL A 64 -12.47 -6.02 -0.98
C VAL A 64 -11.37 -4.95 -0.97
N ARG A 65 -11.13 -4.33 -2.11
CA ARG A 65 -10.13 -3.25 -2.23
C ARG A 65 -10.72 -1.98 -1.63
N VAL A 66 -10.02 -1.40 -0.66
CA VAL A 66 -10.46 -0.15 -0.02
C VAL A 66 -9.48 0.94 -0.36
N ILE A 67 -10.00 2.04 -0.89
CA ILE A 67 -9.30 3.30 -1.10
C ILE A 67 -9.78 4.27 -0.03
N ILE A 68 -8.92 4.64 0.89
CA ILE A 68 -9.25 5.67 1.88
C ILE A 68 -9.21 7.04 1.22
N CYS A 69 -10.26 7.84 1.44
CA CYS A 69 -10.40 9.22 0.96
C CYS A 69 -10.74 10.11 2.16
N THR A 70 -9.77 10.79 2.76
CA THR A 70 -10.01 11.55 3.99
C THR A 70 -9.27 12.88 4.02
N THR A 71 -9.78 13.81 4.82
CA THR A 71 -9.08 15.05 5.19
C THR A 71 -8.17 14.84 6.40
N SER A 72 -8.31 13.71 7.13
CA SER A 72 -7.49 13.43 8.30
C SER A 72 -6.04 13.20 7.91
N THR A 73 -5.15 13.85 8.65
CA THR A 73 -3.71 13.81 8.48
C THR A 73 -3.02 13.10 9.65
N ASP A 74 -3.80 12.45 10.52
CA ASP A 74 -3.28 11.75 11.69
C ASP A 74 -2.53 10.47 11.30
N SER A 75 -1.26 10.41 11.65
CA SER A 75 -0.38 9.28 11.33
C SER A 75 -0.81 7.97 12.01
N ALA A 76 -1.40 8.03 13.21
CA ALA A 76 -1.89 6.84 13.91
C ALA A 76 -3.05 6.19 13.15
N THR A 77 -3.95 7.00 12.62
CA THR A 77 -5.07 6.59 11.77
C THR A 77 -4.57 5.87 10.50
N VAL A 78 -3.55 6.42 9.85
CA VAL A 78 -2.94 5.83 8.65
C VAL A 78 -2.30 4.48 8.95
N VAL A 79 -1.55 4.38 10.06
CA VAL A 79 -0.92 3.13 10.50
C VAL A 79 -1.98 2.06 10.83
N ARG A 80 -3.08 2.45 11.50
CA ARG A 80 -4.19 1.53 11.80
C ARG A 80 -4.83 0.99 10.52
N ALA A 81 -5.10 1.88 9.55
CA ALA A 81 -5.65 1.49 8.25
C ALA A 81 -4.73 0.51 7.49
N ALA A 82 -3.42 0.77 7.50
CA ALA A 82 -2.45 -0.12 6.87
C ALA A 82 -2.39 -1.51 7.53
N ARG A 83 -2.52 -1.60 8.86
CA ARG A 83 -2.64 -2.88 9.59
C ARG A 83 -3.89 -3.66 9.20
N LEU A 84 -4.98 -2.97 8.83
CA LEU A 84 -6.21 -3.55 8.31
C LEU A 84 -6.12 -3.92 6.81
N GLY A 85 -4.91 -3.87 6.24
CA GLY A 85 -4.63 -4.28 4.87
C GLY A 85 -5.06 -3.27 3.81
N VAL A 86 -5.28 -2.00 4.18
CA VAL A 86 -5.50 -0.93 3.20
C VAL A 86 -4.19 -0.60 2.51
N ARG A 87 -4.22 -0.51 1.19
CA ARG A 87 -3.05 -0.22 0.35
C ARG A 87 -3.18 1.07 -0.47
N HIS A 88 -4.38 1.64 -0.47
CA HIS A 88 -4.73 2.78 -1.29
C HIS A 88 -5.26 3.91 -0.42
N TYR A 89 -4.67 5.08 -0.59
CA TYR A 89 -4.98 6.25 0.22
C TYR A 89 -4.97 7.51 -0.63
N MET A 90 -5.95 8.37 -0.45
CA MET A 90 -6.03 9.69 -1.07
C MET A 90 -6.41 10.74 -0.04
N VAL A 91 -5.70 11.86 -0.07
CA VAL A 91 -6.04 13.03 0.75
C VAL A 91 -7.02 13.92 -0.02
N LYS A 92 -8.08 14.37 0.63
CA LYS A 92 -9.01 15.35 0.06
C LYS A 92 -8.34 16.73 -0.04
N PRO A 93 -8.60 17.51 -1.09
CA PRO A 93 -9.57 17.27 -2.15
C PRO A 93 -9.10 16.18 -3.14
N VAL A 94 -10.04 15.28 -3.49
CA VAL A 94 -9.78 14.18 -4.42
C VAL A 94 -9.98 14.71 -5.84
N ASP A 95 -8.94 14.63 -6.69
CA ASP A 95 -9.00 14.99 -8.09
C ASP A 95 -9.16 13.77 -9.01
N ARG A 96 -9.54 14.04 -10.27
CA ARG A 96 -9.79 12.98 -11.26
C ARG A 96 -8.53 12.15 -11.56
N ILE A 97 -7.38 12.78 -11.64
CA ILE A 97 -6.13 12.12 -12.01
C ILE A 97 -5.78 11.09 -10.97
N ARG A 98 -5.81 11.45 -9.69
CA ARG A 98 -5.52 10.55 -8.56
C ARG A 98 -6.50 9.38 -8.49
N VAL A 99 -7.80 9.61 -8.76
CA VAL A 99 -8.79 8.53 -8.80
C VAL A 99 -8.45 7.53 -9.89
N ILE A 100 -8.15 8.00 -11.10
CA ILE A 100 -7.79 7.14 -12.24
C ILE A 100 -6.50 6.36 -11.95
N GLU A 101 -5.49 7.00 -11.38
CA GLU A 101 -4.24 6.34 -10.99
C GLU A 101 -4.51 5.19 -10.01
N GLN A 102 -5.29 5.42 -8.95
CA GLN A 102 -5.62 4.38 -7.98
C GLN A 102 -6.44 3.25 -8.60
N LEU A 103 -7.41 3.55 -9.46
CA LEU A 103 -8.18 2.54 -10.17
C LEU A 103 -7.31 1.70 -11.09
N ASN A 104 -6.35 2.29 -11.79
CA ASN A 104 -5.43 1.57 -12.67
C ASN A 104 -4.52 0.63 -11.86
N ILE A 105 -4.05 1.07 -10.69
CA ILE A 105 -3.28 0.22 -9.78
C ILE A 105 -4.13 -0.98 -9.35
N ILE A 106 -5.38 -0.76 -8.93
CA ILE A 106 -6.29 -1.83 -8.50
C ILE A 106 -6.63 -2.76 -9.67
N LYS A 107 -6.94 -2.24 -10.85
CA LYS A 107 -7.18 -3.05 -12.06
C LYS A 107 -5.99 -3.97 -12.36
N ALA A 108 -4.77 -3.46 -12.26
CA ALA A 108 -3.55 -4.24 -12.43
C ALA A 108 -3.38 -5.31 -11.32
N GLU A 109 -3.72 -5.00 -10.07
CA GLU A 109 -3.74 -5.96 -8.97
C GLU A 109 -4.74 -7.09 -9.20
N LEU A 110 -5.95 -6.74 -9.63
CA LEU A 110 -7.01 -7.72 -9.93
C LEU A 110 -6.65 -8.62 -11.13
N ALA A 111 -6.02 -8.05 -12.16
CA ALA A 111 -5.55 -8.81 -13.31
C ALA A 111 -4.37 -9.75 -13.00
N GLY A 112 -3.87 -9.74 -11.76
CA GLY A 112 -2.76 -10.59 -11.34
C GLY A 112 -1.42 -10.23 -11.99
N LEU A 113 -1.32 -9.03 -12.58
CA LEU A 113 -0.11 -8.52 -13.23
C LEU A 113 1.03 -8.23 -12.25
N GLN A 114 0.79 -8.40 -10.95
CA GLN A 114 1.72 -8.08 -9.87
C GLN A 114 2.12 -9.31 -9.06
N LYS A 115 2.19 -10.45 -9.71
CA LYS A 115 2.68 -11.66 -9.07
C LYS A 115 4.18 -11.55 -8.84
N ILE A 116 4.62 -12.02 -7.68
CA ILE A 116 6.03 -12.35 -7.47
C ILE A 116 6.41 -13.35 -8.58
N GLU A 117 7.50 -13.07 -9.30
CA GLU A 117 8.05 -14.00 -10.27
C GLU A 117 8.27 -15.36 -9.61
N LYS A 118 8.02 -16.46 -10.31
CA LYS A 118 8.22 -17.77 -9.69
C LYS A 118 9.68 -17.91 -9.25
N PRO A 119 9.95 -18.38 -8.04
CA PRO A 119 11.31 -18.43 -7.50
C PRO A 119 12.29 -19.18 -8.38
N GLU A 120 11.81 -20.24 -9.03
CA GLU A 120 12.60 -21.08 -9.95
C GLU A 120 12.97 -20.34 -11.22
N GLU A 121 12.02 -19.55 -11.76
CA GLU A 121 12.23 -18.72 -12.97
C GLU A 121 13.21 -17.58 -12.67
N ALA A 122 13.02 -16.89 -11.53
CA ALA A 122 13.90 -15.82 -11.07
C ALA A 122 15.33 -16.33 -10.79
N ALA A 123 15.47 -17.46 -10.11
CA ALA A 123 16.74 -18.10 -9.84
C ALA A 123 17.47 -18.46 -11.12
N GLY A 124 16.78 -19.11 -12.08
CA GLY A 124 17.35 -19.48 -13.36
C GLY A 124 17.82 -18.25 -14.18
N ARG A 125 17.04 -17.17 -14.21
CA ARG A 125 17.41 -15.91 -14.88
C ARG A 125 18.66 -15.27 -14.26
N LEU A 126 18.88 -15.43 -12.96
CA LEU A 126 20.04 -14.92 -12.24
C LEU A 126 21.24 -15.88 -12.21
N GLY A 127 21.11 -17.06 -12.80
CA GLY A 127 22.15 -18.09 -12.76
C GLY A 127 22.38 -18.67 -11.37
N LEU A 128 21.36 -18.67 -10.50
CA LEU A 128 21.39 -19.13 -9.13
C LEU A 128 20.60 -20.43 -8.98
N ASP A 129 20.99 -21.25 -7.99
CA ASP A 129 20.09 -22.27 -7.48
C ASP A 129 19.01 -21.65 -6.57
N LEU A 130 17.97 -22.40 -6.26
CA LEU A 130 16.86 -21.93 -5.46
C LEU A 130 17.26 -21.52 -4.03
N PRO A 131 18.12 -22.27 -3.30
CA PRO A 131 18.62 -21.85 -2.00
C PRO A 131 19.40 -20.53 -2.05
N ALA A 132 20.33 -20.35 -3.00
CA ALA A 132 21.10 -19.12 -3.16
C ALA A 132 20.20 -17.93 -3.54
N TYR A 133 19.20 -18.15 -4.41
CA TYR A 133 18.20 -17.14 -4.70
C TYR A 133 17.43 -16.70 -3.45
N LYS A 134 16.92 -17.67 -2.65
CA LYS A 134 16.21 -17.36 -1.41
C LYS A 134 17.07 -16.60 -0.40
N ALA A 135 18.35 -16.99 -0.27
CA ALA A 135 19.29 -16.27 0.59
C ALA A 135 19.52 -14.84 0.11
N ARG A 136 19.67 -14.63 -1.20
CA ARG A 136 19.81 -13.28 -1.79
C ARG A 136 18.57 -12.44 -1.56
N VAL A 137 17.37 -13.00 -1.73
CA VAL A 137 16.10 -12.31 -1.42
C VAL A 137 16.02 -11.98 0.07
N SER A 138 16.35 -12.91 0.97
CA SER A 138 16.32 -12.66 2.42
C SER A 138 17.22 -11.47 2.79
N ASN A 139 18.45 -11.44 2.31
CA ASN A 139 19.40 -10.36 2.58
C ASN A 139 18.89 -9.01 2.05
N ALA A 140 18.26 -9.01 0.86
CA ALA A 140 17.66 -7.80 0.31
C ALA A 140 16.49 -7.30 1.16
N LEU A 141 15.60 -8.20 1.59
CA LEU A 141 14.46 -7.86 2.46
C LEU A 141 14.92 -7.31 3.80
N ASP A 142 15.98 -7.89 4.40
CA ASP A 142 16.57 -7.40 5.66
C ASP A 142 17.16 -5.99 5.49
N GLY A 143 17.81 -5.72 4.36
CA GLY A 143 18.30 -4.38 4.00
C GLY A 143 17.15 -3.37 3.86
N MET A 144 16.07 -3.76 3.20
CA MET A 144 14.89 -2.93 3.01
C MET A 144 14.17 -2.63 4.34
N GLU A 145 14.08 -3.61 5.25
CA GLU A 145 13.49 -3.42 6.57
C GLU A 145 14.32 -2.50 7.46
N ARG A 146 15.64 -2.63 7.43
CA ARG A 146 16.54 -1.69 8.13
C ARG A 146 16.33 -0.28 7.61
N TRP A 147 16.34 -0.10 6.29
CA TRP A 147 16.07 1.19 5.67
C TRP A 147 14.73 1.78 6.11
N LEU A 148 13.65 0.96 6.13
CA LEU A 148 12.32 1.38 6.59
C LEU A 148 12.33 1.84 8.05
N THR A 149 13.08 1.18 8.92
CA THR A 149 13.21 1.52 10.33
C THR A 149 13.93 2.86 10.50
N GLU A 150 15.05 3.04 9.80
CA GLU A 150 15.81 4.30 9.78
C GLU A 150 14.97 5.45 9.23
N ALA A 151 14.28 5.22 8.11
CA ALA A 151 13.43 6.22 7.47
C ALA A 151 12.26 6.68 8.34
N LYS A 152 11.68 5.79 9.15
CA LYS A 152 10.63 6.15 10.12
C LYS A 152 11.16 6.94 11.31
N ALA A 153 12.40 6.72 11.72
CA ALA A 153 13.03 7.42 12.84
C ALA A 153 13.55 8.82 12.44
N SER A 154 13.73 9.08 11.13
CA SER A 154 14.32 10.31 10.63
C SER A 154 13.30 11.44 10.54
N SER A 155 13.62 12.58 11.18
CA SER A 155 12.82 13.81 11.15
C SER A 155 13.48 14.97 10.38
N GLN A 156 14.73 14.82 9.93
CA GLN A 156 15.51 15.91 9.34
C GLN A 156 15.50 15.91 7.80
N THR A 157 15.55 17.09 7.20
CA THR A 157 15.56 17.28 5.74
C THR A 157 16.80 16.67 5.07
N SER A 158 17.97 16.74 5.72
CA SER A 158 19.22 16.13 5.22
C SER A 158 19.11 14.61 5.03
N ASP A 159 18.40 13.95 5.91
CA ASP A 159 18.20 12.51 5.84
C ASP A 159 17.32 12.10 4.66
N ARG A 160 16.41 12.99 4.23
CA ARG A 160 15.52 12.72 3.09
C ARG A 160 16.23 12.61 1.76
N ILE A 161 17.27 13.45 1.53
CA ILE A 161 18.06 13.38 0.31
C ILE A 161 18.81 12.05 0.27
N ARG A 162 19.38 11.63 1.39
CA ARG A 162 20.03 10.32 1.52
C ARG A 162 19.02 9.18 1.31
N LEU A 163 17.88 9.25 1.97
CA LEU A 163 16.81 8.25 1.86
C LEU A 163 16.27 8.15 0.44
N ALA A 164 16.10 9.26 -0.28
CA ALA A 164 15.71 9.25 -1.69
C ALA A 164 16.74 8.57 -2.58
N GLY A 165 18.04 8.80 -2.35
CA GLY A 165 19.13 8.11 -3.04
C GLY A 165 19.11 6.59 -2.80
N ASP A 166 18.88 6.18 -1.57
CA ASP A 166 18.79 4.76 -1.22
C ASP A 166 17.58 4.06 -1.83
N THR A 167 16.44 4.76 -2.01
CA THR A 167 15.23 4.15 -2.63
C THR A 167 15.49 3.71 -4.06
N GLY A 168 16.28 4.43 -4.83
CA GLY A 168 16.63 4.05 -6.21
C GLY A 168 17.39 2.72 -6.27
N ARG A 169 18.34 2.52 -5.35
CA ARG A 169 19.07 1.25 -5.23
C ARG A 169 18.15 0.10 -4.80
N LEU A 170 17.38 0.29 -3.73
CA LEU A 170 16.46 -0.73 -3.22
C LEU A 170 15.39 -1.12 -4.25
N LYS A 171 14.92 -0.15 -5.05
CA LYS A 171 14.05 -0.40 -6.21
C LYS A 171 14.72 -1.34 -7.21
N THR A 172 15.96 -1.05 -7.58
CA THR A 172 16.71 -1.86 -8.55
C THR A 172 16.91 -3.27 -8.04
N ASP A 173 17.36 -3.42 -6.79
CA ASP A 173 17.55 -4.73 -6.13
C ASP A 173 16.24 -5.54 -6.11
N ALA A 174 15.12 -4.90 -5.79
CA ALA A 174 13.81 -5.56 -5.78
C ALA A 174 13.40 -6.05 -7.19
N LEU A 175 13.60 -5.21 -8.21
CA LEU A 175 13.23 -5.57 -9.59
C LEU A 175 14.12 -6.69 -10.15
N GLU A 176 15.42 -6.67 -9.87
CA GLU A 176 16.33 -7.75 -10.25
C GLU A 176 15.91 -9.09 -9.65
N LEU A 177 15.45 -9.08 -8.40
CA LEU A 177 14.97 -10.26 -7.69
C LEU A 177 13.56 -10.70 -8.10
N GLY A 178 12.91 -10.04 -9.07
CA GLY A 178 11.55 -10.35 -9.50
C GLY A 178 10.47 -9.87 -8.52
N LEU A 179 10.81 -9.03 -7.54
CA LEU A 179 9.91 -8.48 -6.53
C LEU A 179 9.24 -7.19 -7.05
N ARG A 180 8.49 -7.30 -8.13
CA ARG A 180 7.96 -6.16 -8.91
C ARG A 180 7.14 -5.19 -8.07
N GLU A 181 6.30 -5.70 -7.16
CA GLU A 181 5.47 -4.85 -6.29
C GLU A 181 6.31 -4.04 -5.30
N VAL A 182 7.30 -4.68 -4.70
CA VAL A 182 8.27 -4.02 -3.81
C VAL A 182 9.03 -2.93 -4.57
N GLY A 183 9.53 -3.24 -5.76
CA GLY A 183 10.23 -2.28 -6.62
C GLY A 183 9.39 -1.09 -7.00
N ARG A 184 8.09 -1.30 -7.31
CA ARG A 184 7.16 -0.21 -7.62
C ARG A 184 6.90 0.70 -6.41
N ARG A 185 6.78 0.14 -5.21
CA ARG A 185 6.60 0.95 -3.99
C ARG A 185 7.82 1.80 -3.68
N PHE A 186 9.02 1.26 -3.90
CA PHE A 186 10.24 2.05 -3.81
C PHE A 186 10.29 3.16 -4.88
N SER A 187 9.83 2.91 -6.11
CA SER A 187 9.72 3.93 -7.16
C SER A 187 8.77 5.07 -6.76
N THR A 188 7.64 4.73 -6.13
CA THR A 188 6.71 5.75 -5.62
C THR A 188 7.32 6.56 -4.49
N LEU A 189 8.03 5.91 -3.55
CA LEU A 189 8.76 6.59 -2.48
C LEU A 189 9.84 7.52 -3.03
N GLU A 190 10.66 7.05 -3.98
CA GLU A 190 11.69 7.85 -4.65
C GLU A 190 11.10 9.14 -5.22
N THR A 191 10.00 9.03 -5.97
CA THR A 191 9.30 10.19 -6.53
C THR A 191 8.80 11.14 -5.44
N ARG A 192 8.22 10.61 -4.37
CA ARG A 192 7.68 11.42 -3.26
C ARG A 192 8.76 12.08 -2.41
N LEU A 193 9.90 11.45 -2.24
CA LEU A 193 11.03 11.99 -1.47
C LEU A 193 11.85 13.00 -2.27
N SER A 194 11.97 12.81 -3.61
CA SER A 194 12.80 13.66 -4.49
C SER A 194 12.20 15.03 -4.82
N ILE A 195 10.88 15.23 -4.63
CA ILE A 195 10.27 16.53 -4.87
C ILE A 195 10.66 17.48 -3.73
N GLU A 196 11.42 18.52 -3.99
CA GLU A 196 11.75 19.54 -3.00
C GLU A 196 10.49 20.23 -2.46
N PRO A 197 10.30 20.31 -1.14
CA PRO A 197 9.22 21.08 -0.58
C PRO A 197 9.52 22.57 -0.78
N LYS A 198 8.64 23.28 -1.47
CA LYS A 198 8.59 24.73 -1.41
C LYS A 198 7.96 25.13 -0.07
N GLY A 199 8.74 25.24 1.01
CA GLY A 199 8.25 25.49 2.36
C GLY A 199 8.11 24.22 3.21
N ASP A 200 7.44 24.33 4.36
CA ASP A 200 7.11 23.19 5.21
C ASP A 200 6.30 22.15 4.40
N ILE A 201 6.67 20.88 4.60
CA ILE A 201 5.96 19.80 3.89
C ILE A 201 4.51 19.84 4.33
N PRO A 202 3.56 19.93 3.38
CA PRO A 202 2.16 19.76 3.71
C PRO A 202 1.99 18.44 4.48
N ASP A 203 1.27 18.46 5.61
CA ASP A 203 0.97 17.26 6.41
C ASP A 203 0.47 16.09 5.55
N SER A 204 -0.29 16.39 4.48
CA SER A 204 -0.77 15.42 3.52
C SER A 204 0.33 14.58 2.86
N ARG A 205 1.50 15.18 2.60
CA ARG A 205 2.62 14.48 1.95
C ARG A 205 3.38 13.58 2.91
N ALA A 206 3.59 14.05 4.14
CA ALA A 206 4.22 13.24 5.19
C ALA A 206 3.40 11.97 5.43
N ILE A 207 2.07 12.10 5.38
CA ILE A 207 1.14 10.98 5.54
C ILE A 207 1.19 10.03 4.36
N GLU A 208 1.20 10.53 3.12
CA GLU A 208 1.36 9.67 1.95
C GLU A 208 2.64 8.84 2.04
N ILE A 209 3.75 9.45 2.44
CA ILE A 209 5.04 8.76 2.64
C ILE A 209 4.93 7.71 3.74
N ALA A 210 4.40 8.08 4.92
CA ALA A 210 4.22 7.15 6.04
C ALA A 210 3.33 5.95 5.66
N PHE A 211 2.27 6.20 4.89
CA PHE A 211 1.37 5.18 4.38
C PHE A 211 2.08 4.22 3.41
N ILE A 212 2.84 4.74 2.44
CA ILE A 212 3.60 3.92 1.49
C ILE A 212 4.62 3.05 2.24
N MET A 213 5.31 3.62 3.24
CA MET A 213 6.29 2.90 4.07
C MET A 213 5.64 1.80 4.91
N SER A 214 4.45 2.04 5.46
CA SER A 214 3.70 1.04 6.23
C SER A 214 3.25 -0.13 5.34
N ASN A 215 2.75 0.18 4.15
CA ASN A 215 2.36 -0.83 3.17
C ASN A 215 3.55 -1.62 2.62
N LEU A 216 4.70 -0.98 2.44
CA LEU A 216 5.93 -1.65 2.03
C LEU A 216 6.34 -2.71 3.05
N HIS A 217 6.28 -2.41 4.35
CA HIS A 217 6.55 -3.42 5.39
C HIS A 217 5.63 -4.65 5.28
N GLY A 218 4.33 -4.42 5.05
CA GLY A 218 3.37 -5.52 4.82
C GLY A 218 3.71 -6.36 3.59
N GLU A 219 4.20 -5.74 2.52
CA GLU A 219 4.60 -6.45 1.30
C GLU A 219 5.89 -7.25 1.49
N LEU A 220 6.88 -6.73 2.22
CA LEU A 220 8.09 -7.49 2.57
C LEU A 220 7.74 -8.76 3.35
N ASN A 221 6.85 -8.67 4.34
CA ASN A 221 6.37 -9.83 5.10
C ASN A 221 5.62 -10.83 4.20
N ARG A 222 4.83 -10.35 3.23
CA ARG A 222 4.18 -11.21 2.26
C ARG A 222 5.17 -11.96 1.39
N VAL A 223 6.22 -11.29 0.89
CA VAL A 223 7.29 -11.94 0.12
C VAL A 223 7.96 -13.04 0.92
N ARG A 224 8.31 -12.77 2.19
CA ARG A 224 8.88 -13.78 3.10
C ARG A 224 7.97 -15.01 3.22
N SER A 225 6.68 -14.78 3.45
CA SER A 225 5.69 -15.85 3.58
C SER A 225 5.57 -16.69 2.31
N VAL A 226 5.46 -16.05 1.14
CA VAL A 226 5.33 -16.74 -0.16
C VAL A 226 6.57 -17.58 -0.47
N LEU A 227 7.76 -17.05 -0.19
CA LEU A 227 9.02 -17.74 -0.44
C LEU A 227 9.41 -18.69 0.68
N LYS A 228 8.63 -18.77 1.77
CA LYS A 228 8.93 -19.54 2.98
C LYS A 228 10.32 -19.18 3.54
N ILE A 229 10.63 -17.90 3.56
CA ILE A 229 11.82 -17.34 4.17
C ILE A 229 11.52 -17.02 5.63
N ILE A 230 12.29 -17.59 6.56
CA ILE A 230 12.17 -17.31 7.99
C ILE A 230 12.68 -15.89 8.24
N ALA A 231 11.87 -15.07 8.93
CA ALA A 231 12.34 -13.76 9.37
C ALA A 231 13.46 -13.93 10.42
N PRO A 232 14.47 -13.05 10.46
CA PRO A 232 15.45 -13.09 11.54
C PRO A 232 14.74 -12.87 12.87
N ASP A 233 15.10 -13.68 13.89
CA ASP A 233 14.61 -13.49 15.25
C ASP A 233 14.86 -12.06 15.67
N ARG A 234 13.81 -11.36 16.05
CA ARG A 234 13.93 -10.07 16.74
C ARG A 234 14.42 -10.38 18.15
N THR A 235 15.75 -10.48 18.30
CA THR A 235 16.33 -10.35 19.64
C THR A 235 16.08 -8.90 20.05
N ASP A 236 15.16 -8.75 21.00
CA ASP A 236 14.92 -7.51 21.71
C ASP A 236 16.26 -6.92 22.20
N SER A 237 16.55 -5.71 21.76
CA SER A 237 17.62 -4.86 22.30
C SER A 237 17.03 -3.51 22.67
#